data_a7ee9c4548153cd2ca6bf75554134d85
#
_entry.id   a7ee9c4548153cd2ca6bf75554134d85
#
_cell.length_a   1.000
_cell.length_b   1.000
_cell.length_c   1.000
_cell.angle_alpha   90.00
_cell.angle_beta   90.00
_cell.angle_gamma   90.00
#
_symmetry.space_group_name_H-M   'P 1'
#
loop_
_entity.id
_entity.type
_entity.pdbx_description
1 polymer ?
#
loop_
_entity_poly.entity_id
_entity_poly.type
_entity_poly.pdbx_seq_one_letter_code
_entity_poly.pdbx_strand_id
1 'polypeptide(L)'
;RLMILDEPTLGLDVLSRKSFYEMLIDEWCDGERSVVISTHQVEEIESLLSDVMMLNEGKLALSISLEDMDKRFVALSHDPAVADEMAAAHPLLRYRVQGGSAALFDGQPPASVEALGRRVRPSLVDLFIALTRAPESNRTQF
;
A
#
# COMPACT_ATOMS: atom_id res chain seq x y z
N ARG A 1 -6.44 -17.88 19.41
CA ARG A 1 -5.40 -18.77 18.81
C ARG A 1 -4.71 -18.00 17.68
N LEU A 2 -3.41 -18.26 17.42
CA LEU A 2 -2.62 -17.62 16.38
C LEU A 2 -2.18 -18.69 15.35
N MET A 3 -2.38 -18.41 14.07
CA MET A 3 -1.81 -19.14 12.93
C MET A 3 -0.78 -18.25 12.25
N ILE A 4 0.38 -18.80 11.88
CA ILE A 4 1.42 -18.08 11.12
C ILE A 4 1.69 -18.87 9.85
N LEU A 5 1.57 -18.21 8.72
CA LEU A 5 1.75 -18.78 7.38
C LEU A 5 2.83 -18.00 6.65
N ASP A 6 3.83 -18.70 6.15
CA ASP A 6 4.92 -18.11 5.38
C ASP A 6 4.75 -18.45 3.90
N GLU A 7 4.51 -17.43 3.06
CA GLU A 7 4.24 -17.54 1.62
C GLU A 7 3.28 -18.68 1.23
N PRO A 8 2.09 -18.78 1.86
CA PRO A 8 1.27 -19.99 1.77
C PRO A 8 0.71 -20.28 0.38
N THR A 9 0.68 -19.30 -0.50
CA THR A 9 0.16 -19.42 -1.86
C THR A 9 1.24 -19.49 -2.94
N LEU A 10 2.50 -19.55 -2.51
CA LEU A 10 3.63 -19.63 -3.46
C LEU A 10 3.52 -20.91 -4.31
N GLY A 11 3.55 -20.73 -5.64
CA GLY A 11 3.46 -21.85 -6.59
C GLY A 11 2.03 -22.31 -6.91
N LEU A 12 1.01 -21.79 -6.25
CA LEU A 12 -0.38 -22.07 -6.59
C LEU A 12 -0.83 -21.27 -7.82
N ASP A 13 -1.71 -21.85 -8.62
CA ASP A 13 -2.43 -21.12 -9.65
C ASP A 13 -3.50 -20.20 -9.06
N VAL A 14 -4.06 -19.30 -9.89
CA VAL A 14 -5.01 -18.26 -9.44
C VAL A 14 -6.26 -18.85 -8.76
N LEU A 15 -6.79 -19.97 -9.29
CA LEU A 15 -7.99 -20.58 -8.72
C LEU A 15 -7.70 -21.20 -7.35
N SER A 16 -6.58 -21.92 -7.26
CA SER A 16 -6.12 -22.55 -6.01
C SER A 16 -5.84 -21.50 -4.92
N ARG A 17 -5.25 -20.37 -5.26
CA ARG A 17 -5.04 -19.24 -4.32
C ARG A 17 -6.36 -18.69 -3.78
N LYS A 18 -7.31 -18.44 -4.68
CA LYS A 18 -8.62 -17.93 -4.30
C LYS A 18 -9.32 -18.90 -3.34
N SER A 19 -9.36 -20.17 -3.68
CA SER A 19 -9.96 -21.21 -2.81
C SER A 19 -9.27 -21.32 -1.45
N PHE A 20 -7.95 -21.16 -1.41
CA PHE A 20 -7.19 -21.14 -0.16
C PHE A 20 -7.62 -19.97 0.75
N TYR A 21 -7.73 -18.77 0.19
CA TYR A 21 -8.14 -17.59 0.97
C TYR A 21 -9.61 -17.67 1.41
N GLU A 22 -10.51 -18.16 0.56
CA GLU A 22 -11.91 -18.40 0.93
C GLU A 22 -12.01 -19.39 2.11
N MET A 23 -11.31 -20.52 2.04
CA MET A 23 -11.23 -21.49 3.14
C MET A 23 -10.67 -20.86 4.42
N LEU A 24 -9.61 -20.04 4.30
CA LEU A 24 -8.98 -19.40 5.45
C LEU A 24 -9.95 -18.42 6.14
N ILE A 25 -10.74 -17.66 5.38
CA ILE A 25 -11.76 -16.77 5.92
C ILE A 25 -12.85 -17.57 6.63
N ASP A 26 -13.39 -18.58 5.96
CA ASP A 26 -14.52 -19.35 6.46
C ASP A 26 -14.18 -20.15 7.73
N GLU A 27 -12.97 -20.70 7.81
CA GLU A 27 -12.57 -21.57 8.89
C GLU A 27 -11.82 -20.87 10.04
N TRP A 28 -11.15 -19.73 9.77
CA TRP A 28 -10.23 -19.11 10.71
C TRP A 28 -10.54 -17.67 11.10
N CYS A 29 -11.31 -16.94 10.32
CA CYS A 29 -11.62 -15.52 10.60
C CYS A 29 -12.95 -15.38 11.38
N ASP A 30 -13.04 -16.03 12.54
CA ASP A 30 -14.22 -16.03 13.42
C ASP A 30 -14.21 -14.92 14.50
N GLY A 31 -13.20 -14.06 14.49
CA GLY A 31 -13.01 -13.01 15.49
C GLY A 31 -12.29 -13.45 16.77
N GLU A 32 -12.12 -14.76 17.00
CA GLU A 32 -11.40 -15.29 18.17
C GLU A 32 -9.97 -15.76 17.81
N ARG A 33 -9.67 -15.85 16.54
CA ARG A 33 -8.40 -16.33 15.99
C ARG A 33 -7.72 -15.23 15.21
N SER A 34 -6.40 -15.24 15.24
CA SER A 34 -5.57 -14.33 14.46
C SER A 34 -4.74 -15.12 13.46
N VAL A 35 -4.63 -14.60 12.25
CA VAL A 35 -3.80 -15.17 11.19
C VAL A 35 -2.75 -14.14 10.79
N VAL A 36 -1.49 -14.55 10.76
CA VAL A 36 -0.38 -13.75 10.23
C VAL A 36 0.13 -14.43 8.97
N ILE A 37 0.17 -13.70 7.89
CA ILE A 37 0.63 -14.20 6.58
C ILE A 37 1.82 -13.34 6.14
N SER A 38 2.97 -13.98 5.87
CA SER A 38 4.02 -13.34 5.10
C SER A 38 3.78 -13.57 3.62
N THR A 39 3.84 -12.53 2.81
CA THR A 39 3.72 -12.64 1.36
C THR A 39 4.32 -11.41 0.66
N HIS A 40 4.79 -11.60 -0.55
CA HIS A 40 5.15 -10.52 -1.48
C HIS A 40 4.04 -10.25 -2.51
N GLN A 41 2.95 -11.04 -2.51
CA GLN A 41 1.79 -10.91 -3.41
C GLN A 41 0.62 -10.22 -2.69
N VAL A 42 0.87 -9.03 -2.14
CA VAL A 42 -0.05 -8.32 -1.24
C VAL A 42 -1.37 -7.96 -1.92
N GLU A 43 -1.35 -7.65 -3.21
CA GLU A 43 -2.54 -7.23 -3.98
C GLU A 43 -3.66 -8.28 -3.96
N GLU A 44 -3.30 -9.56 -3.85
CA GLU A 44 -4.27 -10.65 -3.85
C GLU A 44 -5.05 -10.79 -2.54
N ILE A 45 -4.45 -10.32 -1.43
CA ILE A 45 -5.02 -10.48 -0.09
C ILE A 45 -5.38 -9.15 0.58
N GLU A 46 -5.09 -8.02 -0.05
CA GLU A 46 -5.30 -6.69 0.55
C GLU A 46 -6.71 -6.50 1.10
N SER A 47 -7.72 -7.00 0.39
CA SER A 47 -9.13 -6.90 0.81
C SER A 47 -9.49 -7.76 2.04
N LEU A 48 -8.61 -8.65 2.46
CA LEU A 48 -8.83 -9.57 3.57
C LEU A 48 -8.10 -9.15 4.85
N LEU A 49 -7.19 -8.18 4.72
CA LEU A 49 -6.34 -7.74 5.81
C LEU A 49 -7.07 -6.76 6.73
N SER A 50 -6.86 -6.87 8.03
CA SER A 50 -7.18 -5.83 9.02
C SER A 50 -5.97 -4.93 9.29
N ASP A 51 -4.79 -5.53 9.34
CA ASP A 51 -3.53 -4.90 9.72
C ASP A 51 -2.42 -5.29 8.76
N VAL A 52 -1.45 -4.40 8.58
CA VAL A 52 -0.27 -4.65 7.76
C VAL A 52 1.01 -4.28 8.49
N MET A 53 2.01 -5.14 8.35
CA MET A 53 3.39 -4.88 8.75
C MET A 53 4.30 -4.96 7.53
N MET A 54 5.00 -3.88 7.23
CA MET A 54 5.95 -3.80 6.12
C MET A 54 7.38 -3.91 6.65
N LEU A 55 8.10 -4.91 6.16
CA LEU A 55 9.49 -5.15 6.52
C LEU A 55 10.42 -4.78 5.36
N ASN A 56 11.47 -4.06 5.64
CA ASN A 56 12.52 -3.75 4.68
C ASN A 56 13.91 -3.88 5.31
N GLU A 57 14.81 -4.64 4.69
CA GLU A 57 16.17 -4.87 5.18
C GLU A 57 16.24 -5.29 6.67
N GLY A 58 15.30 -6.16 7.09
CA GLY A 58 15.22 -6.64 8.47
C GLY A 58 14.67 -5.62 9.47
N LYS A 59 14.16 -4.49 9.03
CA LYS A 59 13.56 -3.44 9.87
C LYS A 59 12.06 -3.31 9.59
N LEU A 60 11.31 -2.98 10.63
CA LEU A 60 9.90 -2.65 10.50
C LEU A 60 9.77 -1.23 9.92
N ALA A 61 9.33 -1.13 8.67
CA ALA A 61 9.12 0.14 7.98
C ALA A 61 7.74 0.75 8.31
N LEU A 62 6.72 -0.09 8.50
CA LEU A 62 5.37 0.33 8.86
C LEU A 62 4.67 -0.79 9.62
N SER A 63 3.84 -0.41 10.62
CA SER A 63 2.85 -1.28 11.25
C SER A 63 1.60 -0.45 11.47
N ILE A 64 0.49 -0.80 10.82
CA ILE A 64 -0.73 0.02 10.80
C ILE A 64 -1.95 -0.83 10.47
N SER A 65 -3.13 -0.47 11.00
CA SER A 65 -4.39 -1.00 10.53
C SER A 65 -4.75 -0.42 9.16
N LEU A 66 -5.50 -1.15 8.34
CA LEU A 66 -5.95 -0.61 7.04
C LEU A 66 -6.88 0.60 7.22
N GLU A 67 -7.65 0.65 8.30
CA GLU A 67 -8.49 1.79 8.63
C GLU A 67 -7.67 3.06 8.92
N ASP A 68 -6.59 2.94 9.71
CA ASP A 68 -5.71 4.07 10.03
C ASP A 68 -4.80 4.42 8.85
N MET A 69 -4.47 3.46 8.00
CA MET A 69 -3.77 3.69 6.74
C MET A 69 -4.57 4.65 5.84
N ASP A 70 -5.86 4.38 5.65
CA ASP A 70 -6.75 5.22 4.82
C ASP A 70 -6.93 6.64 5.39
N LYS A 71 -6.78 6.81 6.72
CA LYS A 71 -6.81 8.13 7.37
C LYS A 71 -5.49 8.87 7.26
N ARG A 72 -4.36 8.14 7.35
CA ARG A 72 -3.02 8.72 7.38
C ARG A 72 -2.49 9.05 5.99
N PHE A 73 -2.63 8.13 5.03
CA PHE A 73 -2.03 8.29 3.72
C PHE A 73 -3.06 8.74 2.69
N VAL A 74 -2.72 9.80 1.96
CA VAL A 74 -3.58 10.38 0.92
C VAL A 74 -2.88 10.29 -0.42
N ALA A 75 -3.51 9.65 -1.40
CA ALA A 75 -3.06 9.69 -2.79
C ALA A 75 -3.98 10.59 -3.61
N LEU A 76 -3.38 11.45 -4.43
CA LEU A 76 -4.09 12.33 -5.35
C LEU A 76 -3.71 11.98 -6.79
N SER A 77 -4.70 11.51 -7.56
CA SER A 77 -4.57 11.36 -9.02
C SER A 77 -4.78 12.71 -9.67
N HIS A 78 -3.86 13.11 -10.56
CA HIS A 78 -3.85 14.44 -11.16
C HIS A 78 -3.45 14.42 -12.65
N ASP A 79 -3.81 15.48 -13.37
CA ASP A 79 -3.36 15.71 -14.73
C ASP A 79 -1.85 16.04 -14.76
N PRO A 80 -1.11 15.63 -15.80
CA PRO A 80 0.28 16.04 -15.96
C PRO A 80 0.51 17.56 -15.96
N ALA A 81 -0.49 18.36 -16.33
CA ALA A 81 -0.40 19.82 -16.36
C ALA A 81 -0.12 20.46 -14.99
N VAL A 82 -0.50 19.78 -13.88
CA VAL A 82 -0.28 20.28 -12.51
C VAL A 82 0.82 19.47 -11.77
N ALA A 83 1.69 18.80 -12.51
CA ALA A 83 2.72 17.92 -11.94
C ALA A 83 3.77 18.69 -11.12
N ASP A 84 4.07 19.94 -11.50
CA ASP A 84 5.05 20.77 -10.80
C ASP A 84 4.50 21.26 -9.45
N GLU A 85 3.23 21.65 -9.39
CA GLU A 85 2.55 22.03 -8.15
C GLU A 85 2.45 20.84 -7.20
N MET A 86 2.12 19.65 -7.73
CA MET A 86 2.13 18.42 -6.94
C MET A 86 3.52 18.09 -6.40
N ALA A 87 4.56 18.27 -7.22
CA ALA A 87 5.93 18.02 -6.79
C ALA A 87 6.40 19.00 -5.70
N ALA A 88 5.99 20.28 -5.80
CA ALA A 88 6.32 21.32 -4.82
C ALA A 88 5.73 21.05 -3.44
N ALA A 89 4.69 20.21 -3.33
CA ALA A 89 4.10 19.77 -2.07
C ALA A 89 4.86 18.62 -1.38
N HIS A 90 6.00 18.20 -1.92
CA HIS A 90 6.87 17.15 -1.38
C HIS A 90 6.15 15.84 -1.04
N PRO A 91 5.46 15.20 -1.99
CA PRO A 91 4.86 13.90 -1.77
C PRO A 91 5.91 12.83 -1.47
N LEU A 92 5.52 11.78 -0.71
CA LEU A 92 6.37 10.62 -0.46
C LEU A 92 6.74 9.86 -1.74
N LEU A 93 5.79 9.77 -2.67
CA LEU A 93 5.94 9.06 -3.93
C LEU A 93 5.13 9.75 -5.03
N ARG A 94 5.70 9.79 -6.24
CA ARG A 94 4.98 10.11 -7.47
C ARG A 94 5.05 8.93 -8.41
N TYR A 95 3.93 8.54 -8.96
CA TYR A 95 3.84 7.37 -9.84
C TYR A 95 2.81 7.58 -10.96
N ARG A 96 2.92 6.77 -12.01
CA ARG A 96 1.99 6.83 -13.13
C ARG A 96 0.77 5.96 -12.85
N VAL A 97 -0.39 6.49 -13.21
CA VAL A 97 -1.68 5.78 -13.21
C VAL A 97 -2.31 5.87 -14.59
N GLN A 98 -3.33 5.05 -14.83
CA GLN A 98 -4.07 5.14 -16.08
C GLN A 98 -4.71 6.53 -16.23
N GLY A 99 -4.36 7.23 -17.30
CA GLY A 99 -4.88 8.56 -17.60
C GLY A 99 -4.15 9.73 -16.93
N GLY A 100 -3.01 9.50 -16.24
CA GLY A 100 -2.28 10.60 -15.61
C GLY A 100 -1.16 10.17 -14.68
N SER A 101 -1.02 10.89 -13.59
CA SER A 101 -0.07 10.63 -12.51
C SER A 101 -0.77 10.66 -11.17
N ALA A 102 -0.14 10.10 -10.15
CA ALA A 102 -0.59 10.19 -8.78
C ALA A 102 0.56 10.62 -7.86
N ALA A 103 0.21 11.31 -6.78
CA ALA A 103 1.10 11.75 -5.73
C ALA A 103 0.59 11.22 -4.39
N LEU A 104 1.45 10.57 -3.61
CA LEU A 104 1.16 9.99 -2.31
C LEU A 104 1.75 10.86 -1.20
N PHE A 105 0.95 11.17 -0.20
CA PHE A 105 1.31 11.99 0.95
C PHE A 105 1.17 11.22 2.26
N ASP A 106 2.03 11.50 3.24
CA ASP A 106 1.84 11.13 4.65
C ASP A 106 1.16 12.29 5.36
N GLY A 107 -0.07 12.11 5.78
CA GLY A 107 -0.94 13.17 6.27
C GLY A 107 -1.74 13.86 5.15
N GLN A 108 -2.45 14.91 5.54
CA GLN A 108 -3.29 15.67 4.63
C GLN A 108 -2.44 16.66 3.81
N PRO A 109 -2.52 16.64 2.48
CA PRO A 109 -1.86 17.65 1.65
C PRO A 109 -2.52 19.03 1.87
N PRO A 110 -1.81 20.13 1.56
CA PRO A 110 -2.41 21.47 1.60
C PRO A 110 -3.68 21.55 0.74
N ALA A 111 -4.68 22.31 1.17
CA ALA A 111 -5.97 22.41 0.47
C ALA A 111 -5.83 22.88 -0.99
N SER A 112 -4.83 23.74 -1.28
CA SER A 112 -4.51 24.17 -2.65
C SER A 112 -4.05 23.03 -3.53
N VAL A 113 -3.31 22.07 -2.99
CA VAL A 113 -2.80 20.87 -3.69
C VAL A 113 -3.92 19.84 -3.81
N GLU A 114 -4.71 19.67 -2.78
CA GLU A 114 -5.86 18.74 -2.79
C GLU A 114 -6.87 19.13 -3.88
N ALA A 115 -7.08 20.42 -4.11
CA ALA A 115 -7.96 20.95 -5.17
C ALA A 115 -7.47 20.64 -6.61
N LEU A 116 -6.19 20.30 -6.79
CA LEU A 116 -5.60 19.98 -8.10
C LEU A 116 -5.74 18.51 -8.51
N GLY A 117 -6.21 17.65 -7.61
CA GLY A 117 -6.31 16.23 -7.86
C GLY A 117 -7.57 15.59 -7.31
N ARG A 118 -7.78 14.35 -7.68
CA ARG A 118 -8.85 13.51 -7.13
C ARG A 118 -8.27 12.52 -6.15
N ARG A 119 -8.83 12.42 -4.94
CA ARG A 119 -8.45 11.39 -3.98
C ARG A 119 -8.66 9.99 -4.57
N VAL A 120 -7.63 9.17 -4.44
CA VAL A 120 -7.65 7.74 -4.74
C VAL A 120 -7.06 6.99 -3.55
N ARG A 121 -7.44 5.73 -3.38
CA ARG A 121 -6.86 4.90 -2.33
C ARG A 121 -5.45 4.48 -2.77
N PRO A 122 -4.41 4.72 -1.96
CA PRO A 122 -3.07 4.17 -2.24
C PRO A 122 -3.09 2.66 -2.08
N SER A 123 -2.39 1.92 -2.95
CA SER A 123 -2.18 0.50 -2.76
C SER A 123 -1.11 0.24 -1.70
N LEU A 124 -1.12 -0.96 -1.10
CA LEU A 124 -0.06 -1.38 -0.18
C LEU A 124 1.31 -1.42 -0.88
N VAL A 125 1.34 -1.73 -2.18
CA VAL A 125 2.57 -1.72 -2.99
C VAL A 125 3.12 -0.30 -3.13
N ASP A 126 2.27 0.70 -3.43
CA ASP A 126 2.69 2.09 -3.53
C ASP A 126 3.26 2.60 -2.20
N LEU A 127 2.61 2.25 -1.09
CA LEU A 127 3.09 2.58 0.25
C LEU A 127 4.43 1.92 0.56
N PHE A 128 4.59 0.64 0.25
CA PHE A 128 5.87 -0.05 0.44
C PHE A 128 6.99 0.62 -0.35
N ILE A 129 6.73 0.94 -1.63
CA ILE A 129 7.70 1.65 -2.47
C ILE A 129 8.03 3.03 -1.88
N ALA A 130 7.03 3.79 -1.43
CA ALA A 130 7.22 5.12 -0.86
C ALA A 130 8.07 5.10 0.41
N LEU A 131 7.86 4.10 1.28
CA LEU A 131 8.52 4.01 2.57
C LEU A 131 9.91 3.35 2.50
N THR A 132 10.20 2.60 1.44
CA THR A 132 11.46 1.85 1.30
C THR A 132 12.43 2.46 0.30
N ARG A 133 11.97 3.33 -0.61
CA ARG A 133 12.86 4.09 -1.50
C ARG A 133 13.52 5.23 -0.74
N ALA A 134 14.83 5.39 -0.93
CA ALA A 134 15.52 6.60 -0.49
C ALA A 134 14.88 7.83 -1.19
N PRO A 135 14.71 8.97 -0.49
CA PRO A 135 14.16 10.19 -1.08
C PRO A 135 14.91 10.56 -2.37
N GLU A 136 14.17 10.99 -3.39
CA GLU A 136 14.70 11.30 -4.75
C GLU A 136 15.80 12.39 -4.76
N SER A 137 16.03 13.07 -3.63
CA SER A 137 17.11 14.07 -3.48
C SER A 137 18.51 13.53 -3.75
N ASN A 138 18.70 12.21 -3.92
CA ASN A 138 20.01 11.59 -4.18
C ASN A 138 20.12 10.93 -5.57
N ARG A 139 19.20 11.17 -6.49
CA ARG A 139 19.26 10.66 -7.88
C ARG A 139 19.64 11.73 -8.88
N THR A 140 20.68 12.51 -8.56
CA THR A 140 21.42 13.23 -9.60
C THR A 140 22.74 12.47 -9.78
N GLN A 141 22.96 12.01 -11.01
CA GLN A 141 24.12 11.32 -11.53
C GLN A 141 24.09 9.77 -11.50
N PHE A 142 23.60 9.21 -12.62
CA PHE A 142 24.49 8.49 -13.57
C PHE A 142 23.75 8.41 -14.90
#